data_ac22f0c7ae5651d47531fd78810a290a
#
_entry.id   ac22f0c7ae5651d47531fd78810a290a
#
_cell.length_a   1.000
_cell.length_b   1.000
_cell.length_c   1.000
_cell.angle_alpha   90.00
_cell.angle_beta   90.00
_cell.angle_gamma   90.00
#
_symmetry.space_group_name_H-M   'P 1'
#
loop_
_entity.id
_entity.type
_entity.pdbx_description
1 polymer ?
#
loop_
_entity_poly.entity_id
_entity_poly.type
_entity_poly.pdbx_seq_one_letter_code
_entity_poly.pdbx_strand_id
1 'polypeptide(L)'
;LRIIAGPCQHESLEHSMKIARECKRVCDKHGIDYIFKASFDKANRTSINGERGVGADVTMSDFQVLKNELKVNLLTDVHSVEQIEWVEKIVDVIQIPAFLCRQTDLIQAACKTDCVVNIKKGQFLAPWDVKGILSKTEGAKAVWITERGTSFGYNTLVVDFTGIQHMLDTYNVPIVFDVTHSVQRPGGNGTSSGGNRRYVPGLARAASAMGVTDFFLEVHPVPDMAPSDGPNMLHLDDFERVVDDIVRYSYSR
;
A
#
# COMPACT_ATOMS: atom_id res chain seq x y z
N LEU A 1 -14.21 -7.18 -4.02
CA LEU A 1 -12.75 -7.06 -4.05
C LEU A 1 -12.33 -5.61 -4.22
N ARG A 2 -11.23 -5.23 -3.59
CA ARG A 2 -10.55 -3.92 -3.77
C ARG A 2 -9.08 -4.14 -4.05
N ILE A 3 -8.53 -3.38 -4.99
CA ILE A 3 -7.10 -3.37 -5.28
C ILE A 3 -6.56 -1.94 -5.19
N ILE A 4 -5.58 -1.76 -4.33
CA ILE A 4 -4.75 -0.57 -4.23
C ILE A 4 -3.47 -0.87 -5.01
N ALA A 5 -3.23 -0.19 -6.12
CA ALA A 5 -2.04 -0.46 -6.93
C ALA A 5 -1.49 0.80 -7.61
N GLY A 6 -0.17 0.82 -7.80
CA GLY A 6 0.57 1.90 -8.45
C GLY A 6 2.07 1.76 -8.22
N PRO A 7 2.88 2.72 -8.65
CA PRO A 7 4.32 2.70 -8.40
C PRO A 7 4.61 2.94 -6.90
N CYS A 8 5.75 2.49 -6.45
CA CYS A 8 6.18 2.75 -5.07
C CYS A 8 6.22 4.27 -4.80
N GLN A 9 6.80 5.02 -5.73
CA GLN A 9 7.03 6.46 -5.69
C GLN A 9 6.53 7.09 -6.99
N HIS A 10 5.97 8.31 -6.91
CA HIS A 10 5.63 9.08 -8.11
C HIS A 10 6.90 9.55 -8.80
N GLU A 11 7.01 9.30 -10.11
CA GLU A 11 8.17 9.66 -10.93
C GLU A 11 7.84 10.74 -11.97
N SER A 12 6.68 10.65 -12.60
CA SER A 12 6.12 11.64 -13.51
C SER A 12 4.65 11.37 -13.79
N LEU A 13 3.94 12.37 -14.31
CA LEU A 13 2.55 12.21 -14.74
C LEU A 13 2.40 11.10 -15.78
N GLU A 14 3.24 11.09 -16.80
CA GLU A 14 3.19 10.09 -17.89
C GLU A 14 3.36 8.67 -17.34
N HIS A 15 4.36 8.47 -16.46
CA HIS A 15 4.63 7.19 -15.83
C HIS A 15 3.44 6.71 -14.97
N SER A 16 2.92 7.58 -14.12
CA SER A 16 1.77 7.27 -13.27
C SER A 16 0.50 7.01 -14.07
N MET A 17 0.24 7.79 -15.13
CA MET A 17 -0.90 7.58 -16.04
C MET A 17 -0.84 6.24 -16.77
N LYS A 18 0.34 5.83 -17.25
CA LYS A 18 0.53 4.52 -17.89
C LYS A 18 0.15 3.39 -16.94
N ILE A 19 0.67 3.42 -15.72
CA ILE A 19 0.38 2.39 -14.71
C ILE A 19 -1.09 2.41 -14.31
N ALA A 20 -1.63 3.58 -13.99
CA ALA A 20 -3.02 3.72 -13.55
C ALA A 20 -4.03 3.26 -14.60
N ARG A 21 -3.80 3.57 -15.87
CA ARG A 21 -4.66 3.12 -16.99
C ARG A 21 -4.68 1.59 -17.09
N GLU A 22 -3.52 0.95 -17.02
CA GLU A 22 -3.45 -0.50 -17.11
C GLU A 22 -4.07 -1.17 -15.87
N CYS A 23 -3.74 -0.71 -14.66
CA CYS A 23 -4.35 -1.25 -13.44
C CYS A 23 -5.87 -1.07 -13.44
N LYS A 24 -6.36 0.11 -13.86
CA LYS A 24 -7.80 0.38 -13.99
C LYS A 24 -8.44 -0.55 -15.01
N ARG A 25 -7.85 -0.71 -16.19
CA ARG A 25 -8.36 -1.61 -17.23
C ARG A 25 -8.58 -3.03 -16.69
N VAL A 26 -7.58 -3.54 -15.97
CA VAL A 26 -7.65 -4.89 -15.39
C VAL A 26 -8.70 -4.97 -14.30
N CYS A 27 -8.76 -3.99 -13.40
CA CYS A 27 -9.76 -3.98 -12.33
C CYS A 27 -11.19 -3.84 -12.87
N ASP A 28 -11.42 -2.96 -13.86
CA ASP A 28 -12.73 -2.78 -14.50
C ASP A 28 -13.22 -4.08 -15.16
N LYS A 29 -12.33 -4.85 -15.81
CA LYS A 29 -12.63 -6.16 -16.41
C LYS A 29 -13.27 -7.13 -15.41
N HIS A 30 -12.90 -7.04 -14.14
CA HIS A 30 -13.35 -7.92 -13.06
C HIS A 30 -14.38 -7.26 -12.11
N GLY A 31 -14.77 -6.00 -12.35
CA GLY A 31 -15.65 -5.25 -11.44
C GLY A 31 -15.03 -5.00 -10.07
N ILE A 32 -13.71 -4.81 -10.01
CA ILE A 32 -12.93 -4.59 -8.79
C ILE A 32 -12.83 -3.08 -8.51
N ASP A 33 -13.01 -2.68 -7.25
CA ASP A 33 -12.77 -1.32 -6.78
C ASP A 33 -11.26 -1.03 -6.85
N TYR A 34 -10.87 -0.07 -7.70
CA TYR A 34 -9.47 0.28 -7.92
C TYR A 34 -9.11 1.63 -7.28
N ILE A 35 -7.99 1.64 -6.56
CA ILE A 35 -7.39 2.84 -5.98
C ILE A 35 -5.95 2.95 -6.48
N PHE A 36 -5.64 4.07 -7.15
CA PHE A 36 -4.25 4.36 -7.52
C PHE A 36 -3.45 4.79 -6.31
N LYS A 37 -2.25 4.23 -6.17
CA LYS A 37 -1.32 4.58 -5.08
C LYS A 37 0.05 4.98 -5.61
N ALA A 38 0.56 6.11 -5.14
CA ALA A 38 1.98 6.43 -5.20
C ALA A 38 2.37 7.33 -4.00
N SER A 39 3.63 7.26 -3.56
CA SER A 39 4.16 8.18 -2.55
C SER A 39 4.70 9.44 -3.23
N PHE A 40 4.44 10.61 -2.65
CA PHE A 40 5.04 11.87 -3.09
C PHE A 40 6.44 12.08 -2.50
N ASP A 41 6.74 11.43 -1.39
CA ASP A 41 8.03 11.45 -0.70
C ASP A 41 8.33 10.09 -0.07
N LYS A 42 9.57 9.69 -0.09
CA LYS A 42 10.12 8.54 0.63
C LYS A 42 10.95 9.04 1.81
N ALA A 43 10.27 9.43 2.90
CA ALA A 43 10.89 10.06 4.05
C ALA A 43 11.82 9.15 4.87
N ASN A 44 11.71 7.83 4.74
CA ASN A 44 12.42 6.82 5.55
C ASN A 44 13.45 6.00 4.77
N ARG A 45 14.14 6.63 3.80
CA ARG A 45 15.18 5.94 3.01
C ARG A 45 16.31 5.40 3.89
N THR A 46 16.82 4.21 3.54
CA THR A 46 17.98 3.60 4.21
C THR A 46 19.24 4.46 4.05
N SER A 47 19.44 5.06 2.87
CA SER A 47 20.57 5.94 2.56
C SER A 47 20.11 7.40 2.47
N ILE A 48 20.94 8.33 2.97
CA ILE A 48 20.73 9.76 2.82
C ILE A 48 20.73 10.20 1.33
N ASN A 49 21.38 9.44 0.47
CA ASN A 49 21.45 9.67 -0.97
C ASN A 49 20.31 8.99 -1.75
N GLY A 50 19.34 8.35 -1.05
CA GLY A 50 18.20 7.69 -1.69
C GLY A 50 17.25 8.72 -2.31
N GLU A 51 16.72 8.39 -3.50
CA GLU A 51 15.72 9.21 -4.18
C GLU A 51 14.47 9.39 -3.30
N ARG A 52 14.06 10.65 -3.10
CA ARG A 52 12.91 10.96 -2.24
C ARG A 52 11.62 11.21 -2.99
N GLY A 53 11.69 11.61 -4.25
CA GLY A 53 10.55 11.92 -5.10
C GLY A 53 10.75 13.24 -5.85
N VAL A 54 9.77 13.57 -6.70
CA VAL A 54 9.79 14.78 -7.54
C VAL A 54 9.29 16.03 -6.80
N GLY A 55 8.91 15.87 -5.53
CA GLY A 55 8.38 16.95 -4.69
C GLY A 55 6.86 16.91 -4.56
N ALA A 56 6.37 17.46 -3.45
CA ALA A 56 4.96 17.41 -3.09
C ALA A 56 4.07 18.19 -4.08
N ASP A 57 4.43 19.42 -4.42
CA ASP A 57 3.61 20.29 -5.29
C ASP A 57 3.42 19.68 -6.68
N VAL A 58 4.50 19.15 -7.27
CA VAL A 58 4.45 18.47 -8.58
C VAL A 58 3.55 17.24 -8.48
N THR A 59 3.78 16.39 -7.47
CA THR A 59 3.01 15.16 -7.29
C THR A 59 1.52 15.44 -7.09
N MET A 60 1.16 16.43 -6.27
CA MET A 60 -0.25 16.77 -6.02
C MET A 60 -0.92 17.33 -7.27
N SER A 61 -0.22 18.15 -8.06
CA SER A 61 -0.73 18.63 -9.35
C SER A 61 -0.98 17.47 -10.32
N ASP A 62 -0.04 16.56 -10.43
CA ASP A 62 -0.15 15.38 -11.31
C ASP A 62 -1.27 14.44 -10.85
N PHE A 63 -1.44 14.27 -9.53
CA PHE A 63 -2.54 13.49 -8.96
C PHE A 63 -3.90 14.09 -9.29
N GLN A 64 -4.03 15.41 -9.26
CA GLN A 64 -5.27 16.07 -9.65
C GLN A 64 -5.62 15.81 -11.13
N VAL A 65 -4.62 15.84 -12.01
CA VAL A 65 -4.81 15.49 -13.43
C VAL A 65 -5.23 14.04 -13.58
N LEU A 66 -4.52 13.12 -12.94
CA LEU A 66 -4.80 11.68 -12.96
C LEU A 66 -6.23 11.37 -12.48
N LYS A 67 -6.63 11.97 -11.35
CA LYS A 67 -7.97 11.82 -10.78
C LYS A 67 -9.05 12.32 -11.75
N ASN A 68 -8.84 13.47 -12.37
CA ASN A 68 -9.79 14.06 -13.29
C ASN A 68 -9.95 13.27 -14.59
N GLU A 69 -8.84 12.74 -15.14
CA GLU A 69 -8.86 11.99 -16.39
C GLU A 69 -9.38 10.56 -16.22
N LEU A 70 -8.92 9.85 -15.20
CA LEU A 70 -9.21 8.42 -15.03
C LEU A 70 -10.41 8.13 -14.13
N LYS A 71 -10.88 9.13 -13.37
CA LYS A 71 -11.96 8.96 -12.39
C LYS A 71 -11.67 7.81 -11.39
N VAL A 72 -10.45 7.76 -10.90
CA VAL A 72 -10.01 6.79 -9.89
C VAL A 72 -9.83 7.46 -8.53
N ASN A 73 -10.02 6.70 -7.47
CA ASN A 73 -9.65 7.10 -6.13
C ASN A 73 -8.12 7.08 -5.97
N LEU A 74 -7.61 7.98 -5.16
CA LEU A 74 -6.17 8.16 -4.93
C LEU A 74 -5.77 7.85 -3.50
N LEU A 75 -4.62 7.22 -3.34
CA LEU A 75 -3.98 6.99 -2.06
C LEU A 75 -2.54 7.50 -2.08
N THR A 76 -2.14 8.23 -1.05
CA THR A 76 -0.73 8.55 -0.76
C THR A 76 -0.45 8.46 0.73
N ASP A 77 0.81 8.30 1.10
CA ASP A 77 1.26 8.27 2.49
C ASP A 77 1.70 9.65 2.99
N VAL A 78 1.49 9.90 4.28
CA VAL A 78 1.89 11.12 4.99
C VAL A 78 2.86 10.79 6.12
N HIS A 79 3.77 11.72 6.44
CA HIS A 79 4.85 11.49 7.40
C HIS A 79 4.82 12.50 8.57
N SER A 80 4.04 13.56 8.46
CA SER A 80 3.81 14.56 9.51
C SER A 80 2.36 15.06 9.47
N VAL A 81 1.94 15.71 10.58
CA VAL A 81 0.58 16.25 10.71
C VAL A 81 0.32 17.36 9.68
N GLU A 82 1.32 18.19 9.43
CA GLU A 82 1.22 19.33 8.49
C GLU A 82 0.94 18.88 7.05
N GLN A 83 1.40 17.69 6.68
CA GLN A 83 1.15 17.16 5.34
C GLN A 83 -0.31 16.80 5.09
N ILE A 84 -1.05 16.47 6.14
CA ILE A 84 -2.45 16.07 6.05
C ILE A 84 -3.32 17.21 5.48
N GLU A 85 -3.07 18.47 5.90
CA GLU A 85 -3.87 19.65 5.53
C GLU A 85 -3.96 19.90 4.01
N TRP A 86 -2.97 19.52 3.26
CA TRP A 86 -2.95 19.69 1.80
C TRP A 86 -3.17 18.38 1.05
N VAL A 87 -2.77 17.22 1.61
CA VAL A 87 -3.02 15.91 1.02
C VAL A 87 -4.51 15.59 0.96
N GLU A 88 -5.26 15.87 2.04
CA GLU A 88 -6.71 15.59 2.13
C GLU A 88 -7.55 16.24 1.03
N LYS A 89 -7.07 17.35 0.44
CA LYS A 89 -7.76 18.08 -0.63
C LYS A 89 -7.74 17.35 -1.98
N ILE A 90 -6.84 16.40 -2.14
CA ILE A 90 -6.56 15.72 -3.41
C ILE A 90 -6.90 14.24 -3.34
N VAL A 91 -6.49 13.55 -2.26
CA VAL A 91 -6.62 12.10 -2.17
C VAL A 91 -7.91 11.67 -1.46
N ASP A 92 -8.29 10.43 -1.69
CA ASP A 92 -9.47 9.80 -1.08
C ASP A 92 -9.08 8.92 0.10
N VAL A 93 -7.82 8.48 0.13
CA VAL A 93 -7.27 7.63 1.18
C VAL A 93 -5.91 8.18 1.63
N ILE A 94 -5.77 8.47 2.91
CA ILE A 94 -4.50 8.83 3.56
C ILE A 94 -3.88 7.58 4.15
N GLN A 95 -2.62 7.30 3.81
CA GLN A 95 -1.90 6.16 4.37
C GLN A 95 -0.94 6.61 5.47
N ILE A 96 -0.99 5.91 6.61
CA ILE A 96 0.02 5.99 7.67
C ILE A 96 1.07 4.90 7.43
N PRO A 97 2.35 5.24 7.21
CA PRO A 97 3.42 4.28 7.01
C PRO A 97 3.62 3.33 8.21
N ALA A 98 4.16 2.15 7.94
CA ALA A 98 4.33 1.10 8.94
C ALA A 98 5.16 1.54 10.16
N PHE A 99 6.23 2.32 9.95
CA PHE A 99 7.07 2.83 11.05
C PHE A 99 6.35 3.86 11.92
N LEU A 100 5.33 4.53 11.39
CA LEU A 100 4.55 5.56 12.06
C LEU A 100 3.20 5.05 12.60
N CYS A 101 2.93 3.76 12.48
CA CYS A 101 1.62 3.17 12.84
C CYS A 101 1.22 3.33 14.31
N ARG A 102 2.11 3.76 15.20
CA ARG A 102 1.83 4.05 16.61
C ARG A 102 1.80 5.54 16.96
N GLN A 103 2.09 6.44 16.01
CA GLN A 103 2.12 7.88 16.22
C GLN A 103 0.69 8.43 16.42
N THR A 104 0.35 8.72 17.67
CA THR A 104 -1.01 9.08 18.07
C THR A 104 -1.49 10.35 17.35
N ASP A 105 -0.70 11.41 17.37
CA ASP A 105 -1.10 12.70 16.80
C ASP A 105 -1.30 12.61 15.29
N LEU A 106 -0.43 11.85 14.58
CA LEU A 106 -0.55 11.65 13.15
C LEU A 106 -1.82 10.87 12.77
N ILE A 107 -2.11 9.78 13.51
CA ILE A 107 -3.32 8.99 13.30
C ILE A 107 -4.57 9.83 13.55
N GLN A 108 -4.62 10.53 14.70
CA GLN A 108 -5.78 11.35 15.06
C GLN A 108 -6.00 12.52 14.10
N ALA A 109 -4.92 13.12 13.60
CA ALA A 109 -5.04 14.17 12.59
C ALA A 109 -5.61 13.64 11.27
N ALA A 110 -5.13 12.48 10.80
CA ALA A 110 -5.69 11.83 9.61
C ALA A 110 -7.17 11.44 9.80
N CYS A 111 -7.55 10.98 10.99
CA CYS A 111 -8.94 10.60 11.30
C CYS A 111 -9.93 11.79 11.36
N LYS A 112 -9.44 13.02 11.43
CA LYS A 112 -10.30 14.23 11.40
C LYS A 112 -10.64 14.68 9.99
N THR A 113 -10.07 14.06 8.97
CA THR A 113 -10.34 14.37 7.56
C THR A 113 -11.53 13.58 7.03
N ASP A 114 -12.05 13.99 5.86
CA ASP A 114 -13.05 13.23 5.10
C ASP A 114 -12.46 12.06 4.29
N CYS A 115 -11.17 11.76 4.47
CA CYS A 115 -10.50 10.64 3.81
C CYS A 115 -10.69 9.33 4.59
N VAL A 116 -10.54 8.22 3.90
CA VAL A 116 -10.30 6.92 4.52
C VAL A 116 -8.87 6.89 5.07
N VAL A 117 -8.65 6.29 6.23
CA VAL A 117 -7.31 6.16 6.81
C VAL A 117 -6.83 4.72 6.69
N ASN A 118 -5.83 4.49 5.84
CA ASN A 118 -5.18 3.19 5.70
C ASN A 118 -3.92 3.15 6.57
N ILE A 119 -3.87 2.28 7.58
CA ILE A 119 -2.73 2.19 8.49
C ILE A 119 -1.93 0.91 8.18
N LYS A 120 -0.70 1.08 7.73
CA LYS A 120 0.23 -0.05 7.55
C LYS A 120 0.63 -0.60 8.91
N LYS A 121 0.32 -1.86 9.18
CA LYS A 121 0.75 -2.52 10.41
C LYS A 121 2.28 -2.59 10.43
N GLY A 122 2.89 -2.08 11.50
CA GLY A 122 4.35 -2.17 11.69
C GLY A 122 4.82 -3.62 11.75
N GLN A 123 6.00 -3.90 11.16
CA GLN A 123 6.59 -5.24 11.13
C GLN A 123 6.89 -5.80 12.53
N PHE A 124 6.93 -4.92 13.51
CA PHE A 124 7.22 -5.21 14.93
C PHE A 124 5.98 -5.46 15.78
N LEU A 125 4.77 -5.28 15.21
CA LEU A 125 3.51 -5.43 15.94
C LEU A 125 2.94 -6.84 15.80
N ALA A 126 2.47 -7.37 16.92
CA ALA A 126 1.63 -8.56 16.91
C ALA A 126 0.22 -8.24 16.33
N PRO A 127 -0.48 -9.22 15.75
CA PRO A 127 -1.83 -9.02 15.23
C PRO A 127 -2.82 -8.45 16.26
N TRP A 128 -2.74 -8.87 17.52
CA TRP A 128 -3.60 -8.40 18.61
C TRP A 128 -3.26 -7.00 19.11
N ASP A 129 -2.06 -6.47 18.82
CA ASP A 129 -1.67 -5.10 19.15
C ASP A 129 -2.33 -4.06 18.23
N VAL A 130 -2.93 -4.49 17.11
CA VAL A 130 -3.75 -3.64 16.23
C VAL A 130 -4.90 -2.99 16.97
N LYS A 131 -5.42 -3.61 18.03
CA LYS A 131 -6.41 -3.01 18.93
C LYS A 131 -5.94 -1.66 19.48
N GLY A 132 -4.66 -1.53 19.83
CA GLY A 132 -4.06 -0.29 20.33
C GLY A 132 -3.98 0.81 19.24
N ILE A 133 -3.85 0.43 17.97
CA ILE A 133 -3.93 1.39 16.85
C ILE A 133 -5.38 1.84 16.68
N LEU A 134 -6.32 0.90 16.60
CA LEU A 134 -7.74 1.18 16.40
C LEU A 134 -8.35 2.05 17.51
N SER A 135 -7.85 1.94 18.74
CA SER A 135 -8.30 2.82 19.83
C SER A 135 -7.98 4.31 19.62
N LYS A 136 -7.14 4.65 18.65
CA LYS A 136 -6.77 6.03 18.30
C LYS A 136 -7.54 6.59 17.12
N THR A 137 -8.40 5.79 16.49
CA THR A 137 -9.07 6.14 15.23
C THR A 137 -10.51 6.61 15.42
N GLU A 138 -10.87 7.02 16.62
CA GLU A 138 -12.19 7.58 16.91
C GLU A 138 -12.47 8.79 16.03
N GLY A 139 -13.68 8.83 15.45
CA GLY A 139 -14.12 9.89 14.53
C GLY A 139 -13.70 9.75 13.08
N ALA A 140 -12.89 8.73 12.74
CA ALA A 140 -12.52 8.49 11.35
C ALA A 140 -13.73 8.11 10.50
N LYS A 141 -13.78 8.60 9.25
CA LYS A 141 -14.79 8.21 8.25
C LYS A 141 -14.78 6.70 7.99
N ALA A 142 -13.61 6.14 7.81
CA ALA A 142 -13.33 4.70 7.73
C ALA A 142 -11.85 4.44 7.98
N VAL A 143 -11.54 3.26 8.49
CA VAL A 143 -10.16 2.82 8.77
C VAL A 143 -9.92 1.46 8.14
N TRP A 144 -8.77 1.31 7.50
CA TRP A 144 -8.26 0.02 7.01
C TRP A 144 -6.94 -0.29 7.69
N ILE A 145 -6.69 -1.57 7.95
CA ILE A 145 -5.41 -2.05 8.46
C ILE A 145 -4.73 -2.86 7.37
N THR A 146 -3.49 -2.49 7.04
CA THR A 146 -2.72 -3.20 6.02
C THR A 146 -1.64 -4.06 6.65
N GLU A 147 -1.75 -5.38 6.52
CA GLU A 147 -0.69 -6.35 6.81
C GLU A 147 0.38 -6.30 5.71
N ARG A 148 1.66 -6.33 6.09
CA ARG A 148 2.79 -6.21 5.16
C ARG A 148 4.01 -7.06 5.52
N GLY A 149 3.81 -8.08 6.30
CA GLY A 149 4.86 -8.95 6.84
C GLY A 149 5.36 -8.50 8.20
N THR A 150 5.84 -9.47 8.94
CA THR A 150 6.36 -9.33 10.31
C THR A 150 7.85 -9.65 10.31
N SER A 151 8.64 -8.90 11.06
CA SER A 151 10.09 -9.14 11.20
C SER A 151 10.36 -10.51 11.82
N PHE A 152 11.25 -11.27 11.17
CA PHE A 152 11.72 -12.57 11.63
C PHE A 152 13.25 -12.60 11.59
N GLY A 153 13.88 -12.28 12.69
CA GLY A 153 15.31 -12.00 12.75
C GLY A 153 15.68 -10.69 12.04
N TYR A 154 16.91 -10.60 11.54
CA TYR A 154 17.43 -9.41 10.85
C TYR A 154 17.10 -9.45 9.35
N ASN A 155 16.70 -8.32 8.79
CA ASN A 155 16.51 -8.09 7.34
C ASN A 155 15.58 -9.11 6.66
N THR A 156 14.71 -9.80 7.40
CA THR A 156 13.80 -10.82 6.88
C THR A 156 12.39 -10.57 7.39
N LEU A 157 11.42 -10.75 6.50
CA LEU A 157 10.01 -10.72 6.82
C LEU A 157 9.37 -12.08 6.54
N VAL A 158 8.36 -12.42 7.33
CA VAL A 158 7.46 -13.56 7.10
C VAL A 158 6.02 -13.07 7.09
N VAL A 159 5.17 -13.77 6.36
CA VAL A 159 3.72 -13.57 6.43
C VAL A 159 3.15 -14.58 7.43
N ASP A 160 2.58 -14.05 8.50
CA ASP A 160 1.84 -14.85 9.47
C ASP A 160 0.37 -14.91 9.06
N PHE A 161 -0.03 -15.96 8.37
CA PHE A 161 -1.41 -16.17 7.96
C PHE A 161 -2.36 -16.44 9.13
N THR A 162 -1.87 -16.96 10.26
CA THR A 162 -2.68 -17.09 11.48
C THR A 162 -2.98 -15.72 12.08
N GLY A 163 -2.03 -14.79 11.98
CA GLY A 163 -2.22 -13.39 12.35
C GLY A 163 -3.20 -12.65 11.44
N ILE A 164 -3.19 -12.91 10.14
CA ILE A 164 -4.18 -12.38 9.20
C ILE A 164 -5.58 -12.89 9.58
N GLN A 165 -5.73 -14.20 9.81
CA GLN A 165 -7.00 -14.80 10.24
C GLN A 165 -7.51 -14.16 11.54
N HIS A 166 -6.62 -14.01 12.53
CA HIS A 166 -6.97 -13.35 13.79
C HIS A 166 -7.53 -11.93 13.56
N MET A 167 -6.89 -11.14 12.68
CA MET A 167 -7.35 -9.78 12.40
C MET A 167 -8.69 -9.77 11.66
N LEU A 168 -8.90 -10.68 10.70
CA LEU A 168 -10.17 -10.82 9.97
C LEU A 168 -11.33 -11.22 10.90
N ASP A 169 -11.07 -12.06 11.88
CA ASP A 169 -12.09 -12.55 12.82
C ASP A 169 -12.39 -11.59 13.96
N THR A 170 -11.41 -10.75 14.33
CA THR A 170 -11.46 -9.93 15.55
C THR A 170 -11.87 -8.49 15.30
N TYR A 171 -11.41 -7.89 14.18
CA TYR A 171 -11.59 -6.47 13.95
C TYR A 171 -12.66 -6.19 12.91
N ASN A 172 -13.59 -5.30 13.24
CA ASN A 172 -14.65 -4.86 12.33
C ASN A 172 -14.15 -3.71 11.42
N VAL A 173 -13.00 -3.93 10.77
CA VAL A 173 -12.42 -3.03 9.77
C VAL A 173 -11.82 -3.85 8.63
N PRO A 174 -11.80 -3.34 7.39
CA PRO A 174 -11.13 -4.03 6.29
C PRO A 174 -9.65 -4.31 6.60
N ILE A 175 -9.25 -5.55 6.35
CA ILE A 175 -7.84 -5.98 6.42
C ILE A 175 -7.30 -6.07 5.00
N VAL A 176 -6.39 -5.16 4.68
CA VAL A 176 -5.70 -5.11 3.39
C VAL A 176 -4.44 -5.96 3.47
N PHE A 177 -4.17 -6.78 2.50
CA PHE A 177 -2.92 -7.53 2.42
C PHE A 177 -1.98 -6.91 1.39
N ASP A 178 -0.86 -6.37 1.87
CA ASP A 178 0.23 -5.86 1.02
C ASP A 178 1.14 -7.00 0.61
N VAL A 179 0.93 -7.48 -0.59
CA VAL A 179 1.65 -8.65 -1.12
C VAL A 179 3.09 -8.30 -1.48
N THR A 180 3.33 -7.10 -1.99
CA THR A 180 4.64 -6.67 -2.50
C THR A 180 5.62 -6.37 -1.38
N HIS A 181 5.20 -5.65 -0.34
CA HIS A 181 6.07 -5.41 0.82
C HIS A 181 6.26 -6.65 1.72
N SER A 182 5.37 -7.63 1.64
CA SER A 182 5.52 -8.90 2.38
C SER A 182 6.71 -9.74 1.92
N VAL A 183 7.22 -9.51 0.70
CA VAL A 183 8.41 -10.20 0.16
C VAL A 183 9.67 -9.34 0.17
N GLN A 184 9.60 -8.16 0.80
CA GLN A 184 10.72 -7.23 0.96
C GLN A 184 11.76 -7.81 1.94
N ARG A 185 13.03 -7.47 1.72
CA ARG A 185 14.13 -7.65 2.68
C ARG A 185 14.64 -6.28 3.09
N PRO A 186 14.11 -5.69 4.18
CA PRO A 186 14.49 -4.35 4.61
C PRO A 186 16.00 -4.24 4.84
N GLY A 187 16.66 -3.27 4.16
CA GLY A 187 18.10 -3.10 4.25
C GLY A 187 18.94 -4.27 3.69
N GLY A 188 18.33 -5.22 2.99
CA GLY A 188 18.98 -6.46 2.55
C GLY A 188 20.14 -6.26 1.54
N ASN A 189 20.20 -5.08 0.89
CA ASN A 189 21.28 -4.70 0.00
C ASN A 189 22.23 -3.65 0.62
N GLY A 190 22.20 -3.48 1.93
CA GLY A 190 22.99 -2.49 2.67
C GLY A 190 22.41 -1.08 2.59
N THR A 191 22.47 -0.43 1.44
CA THR A 191 21.98 0.95 1.20
C THR A 191 20.53 1.00 0.68
N SER A 192 19.94 -0.15 0.33
CA SER A 192 18.57 -0.26 -0.18
C SER A 192 17.91 -1.54 0.30
N SER A 193 16.59 -1.61 0.15
CA SER A 193 15.82 -2.83 0.40
C SER A 193 16.06 -3.85 -0.72
N GLY A 194 16.25 -5.12 -0.33
CA GLY A 194 16.13 -6.26 -1.21
C GLY A 194 14.71 -6.78 -1.22
N GLY A 195 14.47 -7.87 -1.94
CA GLY A 195 13.17 -8.53 -2.01
C GLY A 195 13.16 -9.65 -3.04
N ASN A 196 12.04 -10.34 -3.15
CA ASN A 196 11.88 -11.38 -4.16
C ASN A 196 10.44 -11.42 -4.69
N ARG A 197 10.19 -10.67 -5.77
CA ARG A 197 8.86 -10.58 -6.45
C ARG A 197 8.30 -11.93 -6.90
N ARG A 198 9.14 -12.96 -7.05
CA ARG A 198 8.72 -14.31 -7.43
C ARG A 198 7.64 -14.88 -6.50
N TYR A 199 7.64 -14.49 -5.23
CA TYR A 199 6.70 -15.01 -4.24
C TYR A 199 5.36 -14.25 -4.21
N VAL A 200 5.27 -13.08 -4.85
CA VAL A 200 4.04 -12.25 -4.87
C VAL A 200 2.81 -13.05 -5.34
N PRO A 201 2.82 -13.76 -6.48
CA PRO A 201 1.62 -14.48 -6.94
C PRO A 201 1.17 -15.58 -5.96
N GLY A 202 2.13 -16.27 -5.33
CA GLY A 202 1.83 -17.33 -4.36
C GLY A 202 1.14 -16.81 -3.11
N LEU A 203 1.66 -15.72 -2.55
CA LEU A 203 1.08 -15.08 -1.37
C LEU A 203 -0.28 -14.44 -1.68
N ALA A 204 -0.46 -13.84 -2.86
CA ALA A 204 -1.75 -13.30 -3.30
C ALA A 204 -2.84 -14.38 -3.32
N ARG A 205 -2.55 -15.54 -3.93
CA ARG A 205 -3.48 -16.69 -3.94
C ARG A 205 -3.82 -17.19 -2.54
N ALA A 206 -2.80 -17.35 -1.69
CA ALA A 206 -3.01 -17.83 -0.33
C ALA A 206 -3.90 -16.88 0.48
N ALA A 207 -3.65 -15.58 0.42
CA ALA A 207 -4.47 -14.58 1.10
C ALA A 207 -5.91 -14.54 0.56
N SER A 208 -6.07 -14.60 -0.77
CA SER A 208 -7.38 -14.65 -1.40
C SER A 208 -8.18 -15.87 -0.97
N ALA A 209 -7.56 -17.05 -0.96
CA ALA A 209 -8.19 -18.30 -0.50
C ALA A 209 -8.59 -18.27 0.98
N MET A 210 -7.93 -17.45 1.81
CA MET A 210 -8.31 -17.24 3.21
C MET A 210 -9.47 -16.26 3.40
N GLY A 211 -9.92 -15.59 2.33
CA GLY A 211 -11.00 -14.62 2.40
C GLY A 211 -10.56 -13.16 2.56
N VAL A 212 -9.29 -12.86 2.31
CA VAL A 212 -8.86 -11.47 2.13
C VAL A 212 -9.49 -10.92 0.86
N THR A 213 -10.12 -9.75 0.97
CA THR A 213 -10.83 -9.07 -0.13
C THR A 213 -10.13 -7.81 -0.60
N ASP A 214 -9.15 -7.34 0.14
CA ASP A 214 -8.48 -6.05 -0.10
C ASP A 214 -6.97 -6.28 -0.25
N PHE A 215 -6.42 -5.89 -1.40
CA PHE A 215 -5.02 -6.14 -1.74
C PHE A 215 -4.28 -4.85 -2.07
N PHE A 216 -3.01 -4.81 -1.68
CA PHE A 216 -2.09 -3.73 -2.01
C PHE A 216 -0.92 -4.32 -2.83
N LEU A 217 -0.66 -3.72 -4.00
CA LEU A 217 0.34 -4.18 -4.97
C LEU A 217 1.14 -3.00 -5.51
N GLU A 218 2.45 -2.99 -5.33
CA GLU A 218 3.30 -2.06 -6.07
C GLU A 218 3.70 -2.64 -7.41
N VAL A 219 3.53 -1.86 -8.46
CA VAL A 219 3.76 -2.27 -9.84
C VAL A 219 4.60 -1.24 -10.59
N HIS A 220 5.44 -1.70 -11.51
CA HIS A 220 6.27 -0.81 -12.32
C HIS A 220 6.52 -1.43 -13.69
N PRO A 221 6.57 -0.65 -14.80
CA PRO A 221 6.86 -1.18 -16.13
C PRO A 221 8.23 -1.87 -16.21
N VAL A 222 9.22 -1.36 -15.48
CA VAL A 222 10.58 -1.92 -15.39
C VAL A 222 11.04 -1.86 -13.93
N PRO A 223 10.62 -2.80 -13.06
CA PRO A 223 10.87 -2.72 -11.61
C PRO A 223 12.33 -2.53 -11.21
N ASP A 224 13.25 -3.09 -11.98
CA ASP A 224 14.70 -3.00 -11.69
C ASP A 224 15.26 -1.59 -11.91
N MET A 225 14.52 -0.71 -12.59
CA MET A 225 14.84 0.72 -12.77
C MET A 225 14.10 1.63 -11.78
N ALA A 226 13.22 1.07 -10.95
CA ALA A 226 12.44 1.86 -10.02
C ALA A 226 13.33 2.52 -8.95
N PRO A 227 13.05 3.76 -8.55
CA PRO A 227 13.85 4.49 -7.57
C PRO A 227 13.75 3.90 -6.15
N SER A 228 12.74 3.06 -5.89
CA SER A 228 12.48 2.41 -4.60
C SER A 228 11.88 1.04 -4.80
N ASP A 229 12.21 0.09 -3.90
CA ASP A 229 11.59 -1.24 -3.75
C ASP A 229 11.53 -2.12 -5.00
N GLY A 230 12.36 -1.82 -6.01
CA GLY A 230 12.41 -2.55 -7.28
C GLY A 230 12.38 -4.08 -7.13
N PRO A 231 13.20 -4.71 -6.27
CA PRO A 231 13.28 -6.16 -6.15
C PRO A 231 11.97 -6.86 -5.73
N ASN A 232 11.05 -6.15 -5.08
CA ASN A 232 9.76 -6.72 -4.64
C ASN A 232 8.56 -6.23 -5.45
N MET A 233 8.73 -5.20 -6.27
CA MET A 233 7.64 -4.72 -7.15
C MET A 233 7.29 -5.72 -8.24
N LEU A 234 6.02 -5.81 -8.56
CA LEU A 234 5.51 -6.61 -9.65
C LEU A 234 5.76 -5.90 -10.99
N HIS A 235 6.11 -6.65 -12.04
CA HIS A 235 6.05 -6.12 -13.40
C HIS A 235 4.63 -5.75 -13.77
N LEU A 236 4.44 -4.60 -14.43
CA LEU A 236 3.11 -4.16 -14.87
C LEU A 236 2.45 -5.20 -15.79
N ASP A 237 3.24 -5.87 -16.65
CA ASP A 237 2.76 -6.94 -17.55
C ASP A 237 2.30 -8.20 -16.79
N ASP A 238 2.74 -8.41 -15.55
CA ASP A 238 2.29 -9.53 -14.72
C ASP A 238 1.05 -9.18 -13.88
N PHE A 239 0.63 -7.91 -13.84
CA PHE A 239 -0.43 -7.44 -12.97
C PHE A 239 -1.76 -8.14 -13.25
N GLU A 240 -2.17 -8.23 -14.53
CA GLU A 240 -3.42 -8.91 -14.91
C GLU A 240 -3.44 -10.36 -14.44
N ARG A 241 -2.35 -11.10 -14.65
CA ARG A 241 -2.24 -12.49 -14.20
C ARG A 241 -2.39 -12.65 -12.69
N VAL A 242 -1.82 -11.72 -11.91
CA VAL A 242 -1.94 -11.77 -10.45
C VAL A 242 -3.36 -11.42 -10.01
N VAL A 243 -4.02 -10.47 -10.66
CA VAL A 243 -5.44 -10.13 -10.40
C VAL A 243 -6.37 -11.29 -10.79
N ASP A 244 -6.15 -11.92 -11.94
CA ASP A 244 -6.90 -13.13 -12.35
C ASP A 244 -6.75 -14.25 -11.29
N ASP A 245 -5.55 -14.45 -10.75
CA ASP A 245 -5.31 -15.39 -9.64
C ASP A 245 -6.09 -14.99 -8.38
N ILE A 246 -6.05 -13.71 -7.97
CA ILE A 246 -6.81 -13.21 -6.82
C ILE A 246 -8.31 -13.50 -6.99
N VAL A 247 -8.88 -13.17 -8.13
CA VAL A 247 -10.30 -13.40 -8.44
C VAL A 247 -10.62 -14.89 -8.42
N ARG A 248 -9.79 -15.71 -9.07
CA ARG A 248 -10.00 -17.15 -9.17
C ARG A 248 -10.00 -17.87 -7.81
N TYR A 249 -9.18 -17.41 -6.88
CA TYR A 249 -9.03 -18.03 -5.56
C TYR A 249 -9.83 -17.27 -4.49
N SER A 250 -10.57 -16.20 -4.85
CA SER A 250 -11.40 -15.49 -3.88
C SER A 250 -12.50 -16.43 -3.37
N TYR A 251 -12.57 -16.53 -2.04
CA TYR A 251 -13.59 -17.29 -1.38
C TYR A 251 -14.91 -16.50 -1.42
N SER A 252 -15.92 -17.03 -2.12
CA SER A 252 -17.28 -16.50 -2.04
C SER A 252 -17.88 -16.95 -0.68
N ARG A 253 -17.89 -16.04 0.28
CA ARG A 253 -18.63 -16.26 1.54
C ARG A 253 -20.11 -16.04 1.32
#